data_3e0a9d7a92027baf4ed6c92116f13f2b
#
_entry.id   3e0a9d7a92027baf4ed6c92116f13f2b
#
_cell.length_a   1.000
_cell.length_b   1.000
_cell.length_c   1.000
_cell.angle_alpha   90.00
_cell.angle_beta   90.00
_cell.angle_gamma   90.00
#
_symmetry.space_group_name_H-M   'P 1'
#
loop_
_entity.id
_entity.type
_entity.pdbx_description
1 polymer ?
#
loop_
_entity_poly.entity_id
_entity_poly.type
_entity_poly.pdbx_seq_one_letter_code
_entity_poly.pdbx_strand_id
1 'polypeptide(L)'
;FGETAGNFVHWDMSGDELVLAATSKISFHDAGGDENIVASSDGHLEVNAGTTLDMTAPTVDINASTAVTVDSDLVTFGSANANDPLVVIKNTTNDTASPRLRFVKDKGAAGADNDNIGTIEFYGDDDAQDNIEFASIGAQVADASNGAEGGRLVLRVATHDGEMQSGITIQDGDAEDEV
;
A
#
# COMPACT_ATOMS: atom_id res chain seq x y z
N PHE A 1 -9.75 -2.68 -39.45
CA PHE A 1 -9.57 -1.38 -40.09
C PHE A 1 -8.62 -0.57 -39.17
N GLY A 2 -7.35 -0.46 -39.50
CA GLY A 2 -6.37 0.38 -38.81
C GLY A 2 -5.45 1.03 -39.84
N GLU A 3 -5.06 2.31 -39.61
CA GLU A 3 -4.12 3.02 -40.50
C GLU A 3 -2.68 2.54 -40.32
N THR A 4 -2.36 1.98 -39.14
CA THR A 4 -1.03 1.43 -38.83
C THR A 4 -0.99 -0.06 -39.14
N ALA A 5 -0.03 -0.49 -39.92
CA ALA A 5 0.15 -1.90 -40.28
C ALA A 5 0.29 -2.77 -39.01
N GLY A 6 -0.53 -3.82 -38.93
CA GLY A 6 -0.55 -4.73 -37.79
C GLY A 6 -1.57 -4.37 -36.69
N ASN A 7 -2.11 -3.15 -36.68
CA ASN A 7 -3.17 -2.74 -35.75
C ASN A 7 -4.53 -2.95 -36.39
N PHE A 8 -5.30 -3.91 -35.94
CA PHE A 8 -6.63 -4.19 -36.46
C PHE A 8 -7.53 -4.88 -35.43
N VAL A 9 -8.81 -4.88 -35.71
CA VAL A 9 -9.84 -5.59 -34.98
C VAL A 9 -10.49 -6.60 -35.91
N HIS A 10 -10.57 -7.87 -35.51
CA HIS A 10 -11.26 -8.91 -36.28
C HIS A 10 -11.91 -9.94 -35.34
N TRP A 11 -12.89 -10.66 -35.91
CA TRP A 11 -13.44 -11.85 -35.26
C TRP A 11 -12.62 -13.07 -35.70
N ASP A 12 -12.00 -13.74 -34.76
CA ASP A 12 -11.35 -15.03 -35.00
C ASP A 12 -12.36 -16.16 -34.82
N MET A 13 -12.74 -16.76 -35.94
CA MET A 13 -13.71 -17.87 -35.96
C MET A 13 -13.14 -19.18 -35.42
N SER A 14 -11.82 -19.33 -35.33
CA SER A 14 -11.18 -20.54 -34.83
C SER A 14 -11.12 -20.55 -33.29
N GLY A 15 -11.01 -19.38 -32.69
CA GLY A 15 -11.00 -19.18 -31.23
C GLY A 15 -12.32 -18.69 -30.64
N ASP A 16 -13.31 -18.38 -31.49
CA ASP A 16 -14.57 -17.73 -31.07
C ASP A 16 -14.33 -16.42 -30.26
N GLU A 17 -13.37 -15.59 -30.71
CA GLU A 17 -12.93 -14.40 -29.98
C GLU A 17 -12.86 -13.14 -30.85
N LEU A 18 -13.00 -11.96 -30.21
CA LEU A 18 -12.74 -10.65 -30.80
C LEU A 18 -11.28 -10.27 -30.51
N VAL A 19 -10.46 -10.21 -31.58
CA VAL A 19 -9.03 -9.90 -31.45
C VAL A 19 -8.78 -8.42 -31.75
N LEU A 20 -8.12 -7.74 -30.82
CA LEU A 20 -7.49 -6.45 -31.01
C LEU A 20 -5.99 -6.68 -31.16
N ALA A 21 -5.48 -6.61 -32.41
CA ALA A 21 -4.10 -6.98 -32.70
C ALA A 21 -3.10 -5.87 -32.39
N ALA A 22 -1.89 -6.24 -32.02
CA ALA A 22 -0.77 -5.38 -31.68
C ALA A 22 -1.14 -4.40 -30.54
N THR A 23 -0.93 -3.09 -30.74
CA THR A 23 -1.25 -2.05 -29.74
C THR A 23 -2.62 -1.42 -29.94
N SER A 24 -3.55 -2.13 -30.63
CA SER A 24 -4.94 -1.68 -30.73
C SER A 24 -5.57 -1.63 -29.34
N LYS A 25 -6.38 -0.60 -29.09
CA LYS A 25 -7.00 -0.36 -27.77
C LYS A 25 -8.51 -0.14 -27.91
N ILE A 26 -9.24 -0.39 -26.84
CA ILE A 26 -10.61 0.08 -26.67
C ILE A 26 -10.52 1.43 -25.96
N SER A 27 -10.89 2.52 -26.64
CA SER A 27 -10.96 3.86 -26.03
C SER A 27 -12.39 4.20 -25.68
N PHE A 28 -12.57 4.86 -24.55
CA PHE A 28 -13.86 5.33 -24.05
C PHE A 28 -13.87 6.84 -24.10
N HIS A 29 -15.04 7.44 -24.30
CA HIS A 29 -15.29 8.86 -24.39
C HIS A 29 -14.80 9.49 -25.72
N ASP A 30 -13.47 9.49 -26.03
CA ASP A 30 -12.94 10.07 -27.27
C ASP A 30 -11.79 9.22 -27.87
N ALA A 31 -11.49 9.46 -29.15
CA ALA A 31 -10.40 8.81 -29.85
C ALA A 31 -9.05 9.43 -29.44
N GLY A 32 -8.24 8.70 -28.71
CA GLY A 32 -6.96 9.17 -28.18
C GLY A 32 -7.01 9.65 -26.75
N GLY A 33 -8.16 9.55 -26.08
CA GLY A 33 -8.31 9.81 -24.66
C GLY A 33 -7.51 8.88 -23.77
N ASP A 34 -7.43 9.27 -22.51
CA ASP A 34 -6.61 8.55 -21.49
C ASP A 34 -7.35 7.32 -20.95
N GLU A 35 -8.69 7.24 -21.14
CA GLU A 35 -9.51 6.11 -20.68
C GLU A 35 -9.49 5.00 -21.74
N ASN A 36 -8.77 3.92 -21.45
CA ASN A 36 -8.66 2.81 -22.38
C ASN A 36 -8.28 1.49 -21.73
N ILE A 37 -8.53 0.40 -22.47
CA ILE A 37 -7.99 -0.93 -22.17
C ILE A 37 -7.09 -1.32 -23.33
N VAL A 38 -5.82 -1.66 -23.05
CA VAL A 38 -4.82 -1.96 -24.06
C VAL A 38 -3.85 -3.06 -23.60
N ALA A 39 -3.45 -3.94 -24.51
CA ALA A 39 -2.26 -4.77 -24.31
C ALA A 39 -1.05 -3.99 -24.85
N SER A 40 -0.26 -3.36 -23.99
CA SER A 40 0.90 -2.56 -24.37
C SER A 40 2.09 -3.41 -24.82
N SER A 41 2.13 -4.66 -24.37
CA SER A 41 3.10 -5.69 -24.78
C SER A 41 2.50 -7.08 -24.53
N ASP A 42 3.17 -8.14 -25.07
CA ASP A 42 2.75 -9.51 -24.81
C ASP A 42 2.74 -9.82 -23.29
N GLY A 43 1.65 -10.39 -22.82
CA GLY A 43 1.43 -10.70 -21.39
C GLY A 43 1.12 -9.51 -20.48
N HIS A 44 0.94 -8.29 -21.03
CA HIS A 44 0.66 -7.08 -20.25
C HIS A 44 -0.66 -6.45 -20.67
N LEU A 45 -1.67 -6.47 -19.78
CA LEU A 45 -2.95 -5.79 -19.94
C LEU A 45 -3.01 -4.57 -19.02
N GLU A 46 -3.28 -3.42 -19.59
CA GLU A 46 -3.46 -2.15 -18.89
C GLU A 46 -4.93 -1.70 -18.94
N VAL A 47 -5.42 -1.19 -17.80
CA VAL A 47 -6.70 -0.47 -17.71
C VAL A 47 -6.36 0.94 -17.25
N ASN A 48 -6.50 1.90 -18.15
CA ASN A 48 -6.11 3.28 -17.92
C ASN A 48 -7.34 4.16 -17.72
N ALA A 49 -7.28 5.02 -16.71
CA ALA A 49 -8.26 6.07 -16.44
C ALA A 49 -7.51 7.39 -16.20
N GLY A 50 -7.93 8.46 -16.86
CA GLY A 50 -7.24 9.76 -16.77
C GLY A 50 -7.31 10.40 -15.38
N THR A 51 -8.36 10.10 -14.60
CA THR A 51 -8.57 10.68 -13.27
C THR A 51 -8.96 9.63 -12.25
N THR A 52 -9.99 8.83 -12.50
CA THR A 52 -10.54 7.89 -11.53
C THR A 52 -10.91 6.57 -12.19
N LEU A 53 -10.48 5.46 -11.62
CA LEU A 53 -10.98 4.12 -11.93
C LEU A 53 -11.89 3.66 -10.78
N ASP A 54 -13.21 3.66 -11.00
CA ASP A 54 -14.19 3.12 -10.06
C ASP A 54 -14.47 1.64 -10.33
N MET A 55 -14.28 0.82 -9.29
CA MET A 55 -14.63 -0.60 -9.30
C MET A 55 -15.67 -0.85 -8.20
N THR A 56 -16.95 -0.84 -8.56
CA THR A 56 -18.06 -1.05 -7.62
C THR A 56 -18.61 -2.46 -7.75
N ALA A 57 -18.45 -3.27 -6.75
CA ALA A 57 -18.97 -4.64 -6.68
C ALA A 57 -19.19 -5.07 -5.24
N PRO A 58 -20.10 -6.04 -4.97
CA PRO A 58 -20.19 -6.68 -3.65
C PRO A 58 -18.88 -7.35 -3.22
N THR A 59 -18.07 -7.81 -4.17
CA THR A 59 -16.73 -8.38 -3.95
C THR A 59 -15.81 -8.00 -5.10
N VAL A 60 -14.62 -7.50 -4.78
CA VAL A 60 -13.49 -7.37 -5.73
C VAL A 60 -12.44 -8.39 -5.30
N ASP A 61 -12.15 -9.36 -6.16
CA ASP A 61 -11.20 -10.45 -5.89
C ASP A 61 -9.95 -10.26 -6.77
N ILE A 62 -8.79 -10.06 -6.13
CA ILE A 62 -7.52 -9.85 -6.81
C ILE A 62 -6.58 -11.00 -6.47
N ASN A 63 -6.39 -11.94 -7.42
CA ASN A 63 -5.56 -13.13 -7.27
C ASN A 63 -4.25 -12.97 -8.03
N ALA A 64 -3.19 -12.63 -7.34
CA ALA A 64 -1.85 -12.54 -7.90
C ALA A 64 -0.95 -13.63 -7.31
N SER A 65 -0.29 -14.43 -8.15
CA SER A 65 0.58 -15.52 -7.70
C SER A 65 1.89 -15.06 -7.05
N THR A 66 2.31 -13.82 -7.33
CA THR A 66 3.60 -13.28 -6.86
C THR A 66 3.44 -12.01 -6.04
N ALA A 67 2.75 -11.00 -6.56
CA ALA A 67 2.59 -9.72 -5.86
C ALA A 67 1.36 -8.95 -6.32
N VAL A 68 0.79 -8.19 -5.42
CA VAL A 68 -0.09 -7.04 -5.70
C VAL A 68 0.67 -5.80 -5.24
N THR A 69 0.92 -4.86 -6.15
CA THR A 69 1.60 -3.59 -5.84
C THR A 69 0.60 -2.45 -5.92
N VAL A 70 0.56 -1.64 -4.86
CA VAL A 70 -0.20 -0.39 -4.83
C VAL A 70 0.80 0.74 -4.59
N ASP A 71 0.94 1.63 -5.57
CA ASP A 71 1.79 2.82 -5.49
C ASP A 71 0.86 4.04 -5.39
N SER A 72 0.77 4.59 -4.20
CA SER A 72 -0.20 5.64 -3.86
C SER A 72 0.23 6.42 -2.61
N ASP A 73 -0.08 7.70 -2.57
CA ASP A 73 0.13 8.54 -1.38
C ASP A 73 -0.75 8.10 -0.21
N LEU A 74 -1.93 7.53 -0.49
CA LEU A 74 -2.89 7.09 0.53
C LEU A 74 -3.66 5.85 0.09
N VAL A 75 -3.74 4.85 0.96
CA VAL A 75 -4.65 3.70 0.83
C VAL A 75 -5.63 3.72 2.01
N THR A 76 -6.92 3.79 1.74
CA THR A 76 -7.96 3.80 2.76
C THR A 76 -8.80 2.53 2.71
N PHE A 77 -8.96 1.88 3.86
CA PHE A 77 -9.93 0.82 4.07
C PHE A 77 -11.05 1.38 4.97
N GLY A 78 -12.23 1.59 4.44
CA GLY A 78 -13.35 2.20 5.15
C GLY A 78 -14.61 1.33 5.14
N SER A 79 -15.37 1.34 6.23
CA SER A 79 -16.67 0.69 6.33
C SER A 79 -17.57 1.48 7.30
N ALA A 80 -18.89 1.42 7.05
CA ALA A 80 -19.91 1.92 7.97
C ALA A 80 -20.49 0.81 8.87
N ASN A 81 -20.02 -0.43 8.72
CA ASN A 81 -20.51 -1.56 9.51
C ASN A 81 -19.71 -1.70 10.82
N ALA A 82 -20.38 -2.15 11.86
CA ALA A 82 -19.72 -2.44 13.14
C ALA A 82 -18.67 -3.56 12.98
N ASN A 83 -17.52 -3.38 13.63
CA ASN A 83 -16.36 -4.26 13.62
C ASN A 83 -15.62 -4.36 12.27
N ASP A 84 -15.93 -3.50 11.30
CA ASP A 84 -15.24 -3.40 10.02
C ASP A 84 -14.58 -2.00 9.89
N PRO A 85 -13.55 -1.81 9.03
CA PRO A 85 -12.91 -2.83 8.19
C PRO A 85 -11.98 -3.77 8.97
N LEU A 86 -11.88 -5.00 8.53
CA LEU A 86 -10.91 -5.99 9.05
C LEU A 86 -9.81 -6.24 8.02
N VAL A 87 -8.55 -6.00 8.40
CA VAL A 87 -7.37 -6.36 7.58
C VAL A 87 -6.75 -7.64 8.13
N VAL A 88 -6.71 -8.70 7.32
CA VAL A 88 -6.12 -10.00 7.69
C VAL A 88 -4.87 -10.26 6.88
N ILE A 89 -3.74 -10.42 7.55
CA ILE A 89 -2.47 -10.87 6.95
C ILE A 89 -2.29 -12.34 7.32
N LYS A 90 -2.46 -13.26 6.35
CA LYS A 90 -2.53 -14.70 6.60
C LYS A 90 -1.45 -15.45 5.86
N ASN A 91 -0.73 -16.32 6.56
CA ASN A 91 0.11 -17.38 5.99
C ASN A 91 -0.56 -18.74 6.22
N THR A 92 -0.58 -19.58 5.18
CA THR A 92 -1.17 -20.93 5.24
C THR A 92 -0.14 -22.04 5.07
N THR A 93 1.15 -21.72 5.00
CA THR A 93 2.23 -22.71 4.90
C THR A 93 2.37 -23.48 6.21
N ASN A 94 2.69 -24.77 6.10
CA ASN A 94 2.94 -25.63 7.25
C ASN A 94 4.44 -25.62 7.62
N ASP A 95 4.92 -24.44 8.06
CA ASP A 95 6.31 -24.24 8.50
C ASP A 95 6.36 -23.30 9.72
N THR A 96 7.55 -22.87 10.10
CA THR A 96 7.76 -21.97 11.25
C THR A 96 7.71 -20.47 10.87
N ALA A 97 7.49 -20.12 9.58
CA ALA A 97 7.46 -18.73 9.12
C ALA A 97 6.11 -18.07 9.44
N SER A 98 6.13 -16.83 9.86
CA SER A 98 4.94 -16.02 10.16
C SER A 98 4.60 -15.03 9.03
N PRO A 99 3.33 -14.60 8.89
CA PRO A 99 2.99 -13.42 8.10
C PRO A 99 3.61 -12.18 8.76
N ARG A 100 3.90 -11.14 7.97
CA ARG A 100 4.59 -9.94 8.45
C ARG A 100 3.94 -8.68 7.92
N LEU A 101 3.81 -7.66 8.77
CA LEU A 101 3.63 -6.27 8.38
C LEU A 101 5.00 -5.60 8.49
N ARG A 102 5.47 -4.97 7.41
CA ARG A 102 6.79 -4.31 7.39
C ARG A 102 6.63 -2.86 6.99
N PHE A 103 7.12 -1.94 7.83
CA PHE A 103 7.33 -0.55 7.49
C PHE A 103 8.76 -0.36 7.00
N VAL A 104 8.96 0.38 5.90
CA VAL A 104 10.28 0.68 5.35
C VAL A 104 10.36 2.17 5.10
N LYS A 105 11.30 2.83 5.73
CA LYS A 105 11.67 4.22 5.44
C LYS A 105 12.95 4.21 4.61
N ASP A 106 12.81 4.37 3.29
CA ASP A 106 13.93 4.59 2.37
C ASP A 106 14.01 6.09 2.06
N LYS A 107 15.11 6.72 2.44
CA LYS A 107 15.36 8.16 2.21
C LYS A 107 16.07 8.43 0.88
N GLY A 108 16.57 7.39 0.19
CA GLY A 108 17.52 7.57 -0.93
C GLY A 108 18.83 8.25 -0.51
N ALA A 109 19.13 8.34 0.79
CA ALA A 109 20.31 8.94 1.40
C ALA A 109 20.64 8.22 2.72
N ALA A 110 21.78 8.53 3.33
CA ALA A 110 22.16 7.97 4.61
C ALA A 110 21.09 8.23 5.69
N GLY A 111 20.85 7.24 6.54
CA GLY A 111 20.04 7.37 7.74
C GLY A 111 20.68 8.30 8.77
N ALA A 112 19.91 8.78 9.72
CA ALA A 112 20.38 9.60 10.82
C ALA A 112 19.68 9.17 12.12
N ASP A 113 20.34 9.47 13.24
CA ASP A 113 19.77 9.30 14.56
C ASP A 113 18.45 10.06 14.67
N ASN A 114 17.49 9.43 15.35
CA ASN A 114 16.11 9.90 15.52
C ASN A 114 15.25 9.92 14.23
N ASP A 115 15.71 9.33 13.12
CA ASP A 115 14.82 9.08 11.98
C ASP A 115 13.62 8.21 12.41
N ASN A 116 12.40 8.64 12.10
CA ASN A 116 11.20 7.82 12.27
C ASN A 116 11.17 6.74 11.17
N ILE A 117 11.00 5.48 11.55
CA ILE A 117 10.96 4.33 10.65
C ILE A 117 9.51 4.00 10.26
N GLY A 118 8.60 4.08 11.23
CA GLY A 118 7.18 3.82 11.04
C GLY A 118 6.39 4.07 12.31
N THR A 119 5.09 4.34 12.13
CA THR A 119 4.17 4.58 13.23
C THR A 119 2.85 3.84 13.00
N ILE A 120 2.25 3.33 14.08
CA ILE A 120 0.86 2.89 14.14
C ILE A 120 0.16 3.89 15.05
N GLU A 121 -0.86 4.58 14.55
CA GLU A 121 -1.59 5.62 15.25
C GLU A 121 -3.02 5.18 15.52
N PHE A 122 -3.56 5.55 16.69
CA PHE A 122 -4.91 5.24 17.12
C PHE A 122 -5.64 6.54 17.35
N TYR A 123 -6.56 6.86 16.43
CA TYR A 123 -7.42 8.04 16.48
C TYR A 123 -8.82 7.67 16.90
N GLY A 124 -9.49 8.61 17.53
CA GLY A 124 -10.90 8.54 17.88
C GLY A 124 -11.48 9.94 18.00
N ASP A 125 -12.80 10.04 18.03
CA ASP A 125 -13.47 11.31 18.26
C ASP A 125 -13.50 11.62 19.75
N ASP A 126 -13.28 12.88 20.12
CA ASP A 126 -13.55 13.40 21.45
C ASP A 126 -15.05 13.75 21.64
N ASP A 127 -15.45 14.36 22.72
CA ASP A 127 -16.84 14.73 23.00
C ASP A 127 -17.34 15.92 22.16
N ALA A 128 -16.44 16.63 21.46
CA ALA A 128 -16.73 17.65 20.45
C ALA A 128 -16.79 17.08 19.02
N GLN A 129 -16.51 15.79 18.83
CA GLN A 129 -16.36 15.10 17.54
C GLN A 129 -15.12 15.54 16.74
N ASP A 130 -14.08 16.01 17.44
CA ASP A 130 -12.78 16.26 16.84
C ASP A 130 -11.95 14.97 16.81
N ASN A 131 -11.31 14.69 15.68
CA ASN A 131 -10.51 13.48 15.47
C ASN A 131 -9.13 13.65 16.12
N ILE A 132 -8.92 13.00 17.26
CA ILE A 132 -7.75 13.16 18.15
C ILE A 132 -6.92 11.87 18.16
N GLU A 133 -5.58 11.98 18.16
CA GLU A 133 -4.68 10.86 18.43
C GLU A 133 -4.69 10.55 19.94
N PHE A 134 -5.13 9.35 20.31
CA PHE A 134 -5.16 8.90 21.71
C PHE A 134 -3.96 8.03 22.08
N ALA A 135 -3.37 7.31 21.11
CA ALA A 135 -2.21 6.48 21.33
C ALA A 135 -1.42 6.23 20.05
N SER A 136 -0.13 5.89 20.18
CA SER A 136 0.69 5.42 19.05
C SER A 136 1.78 4.45 19.47
N ILE A 137 2.23 3.66 18.47
CA ILE A 137 3.42 2.80 18.53
C ILE A 137 4.37 3.30 17.45
N GLY A 138 5.51 3.85 17.84
CA GLY A 138 6.49 4.41 16.92
C GLY A 138 7.84 3.67 16.99
N ALA A 139 8.48 3.46 15.84
CA ALA A 139 9.83 2.95 15.74
C ALA A 139 10.76 4.04 15.19
N GLN A 140 11.95 4.16 15.78
CA GLN A 140 12.96 5.16 15.44
C GLN A 140 14.34 4.54 15.36
N VAL A 141 15.24 5.18 14.62
CA VAL A 141 16.68 4.92 14.68
C VAL A 141 17.21 5.58 15.95
N ALA A 142 17.82 4.81 16.86
CA ALA A 142 18.52 5.38 18.01
C ALA A 142 19.95 5.77 17.64
N ASP A 143 20.66 4.88 16.94
CA ASP A 143 21.99 5.11 16.36
C ASP A 143 21.99 4.61 14.90
N ALA A 144 22.44 5.46 13.96
CA ALA A 144 22.52 5.16 12.53
C ALA A 144 23.94 4.73 12.10
N SER A 145 24.87 4.58 13.01
CA SER A 145 26.28 4.25 12.71
C SER A 145 26.40 2.85 12.10
N ASN A 146 27.03 2.75 10.92
CA ASN A 146 27.21 1.46 10.24
C ASN A 146 28.01 0.47 11.07
N GLY A 147 27.40 -0.67 11.41
CA GLY A 147 27.98 -1.72 12.26
C GLY A 147 27.74 -1.49 13.76
N ALA A 148 26.96 -0.47 14.13
CA ALA A 148 26.51 -0.19 15.50
C ALA A 148 25.08 0.35 15.52
N GLU A 149 24.21 -0.18 14.63
CA GLU A 149 22.84 0.27 14.46
C GLU A 149 22.00 0.00 15.70
N GLY A 150 21.49 1.06 16.34
CA GLY A 150 20.59 1.00 17.48
C GLY A 150 19.15 1.33 17.11
N GLY A 151 18.20 0.62 17.74
CA GLY A 151 16.76 0.81 17.57
C GLY A 151 16.09 1.38 18.81
N ARG A 152 14.97 2.10 18.58
CA ARG A 152 14.08 2.59 19.65
C ARG A 152 12.64 2.29 19.30
N LEU A 153 11.90 1.68 20.22
CA LEU A 153 10.45 1.51 20.15
C LEU A 153 9.80 2.34 21.26
N VAL A 154 8.78 3.13 20.89
CA VAL A 154 8.07 4.01 21.83
C VAL A 154 6.58 3.77 21.77
N LEU A 155 5.97 3.52 22.93
CA LEU A 155 4.53 3.53 23.09
C LEU A 155 4.13 4.86 23.74
N ARG A 156 3.22 5.59 23.09
CA ARG A 156 2.73 6.90 23.53
C ARG A 156 1.25 6.86 23.82
N VAL A 157 0.82 7.69 24.73
CA VAL A 157 -0.60 7.94 25.01
C VAL A 157 -0.83 9.44 25.18
N ALA A 158 -2.01 9.91 24.83
CA ALA A 158 -2.42 11.28 25.10
C ALA A 158 -2.56 11.49 26.61
N THR A 159 -2.05 12.60 27.11
CA THR A 159 -2.26 13.05 28.48
C THR A 159 -3.57 13.82 28.58
N HIS A 160 -3.94 14.20 29.79
CA HIS A 160 -5.18 14.91 30.08
C HIS A 160 -5.33 16.26 29.33
N ASP A 161 -4.25 16.86 28.87
CA ASP A 161 -4.22 18.09 28.05
C ASP A 161 -4.13 17.83 26.54
N GLY A 162 -4.21 16.54 26.13
CA GLY A 162 -4.17 16.11 24.74
C GLY A 162 -2.78 15.96 24.13
N GLU A 163 -1.71 16.27 24.84
CA GLU A 163 -0.35 16.09 24.35
C GLU A 163 0.07 14.61 24.40
N MET A 164 0.75 14.14 23.33
CA MET A 164 1.28 12.78 23.25
C MET A 164 2.54 12.63 24.11
N GLN A 165 2.49 11.76 25.11
CA GLN A 165 3.61 11.47 26.01
C GLN A 165 4.08 10.02 25.89
N SER A 166 5.39 9.81 26.02
CA SER A 166 5.98 8.46 26.02
C SER A 166 5.68 7.75 27.35
N GLY A 167 4.91 6.65 27.27
CA GLY A 167 4.62 5.79 28.41
C GLY A 167 5.67 4.69 28.60
N ILE A 168 6.10 4.05 27.49
CA ILE A 168 7.14 3.03 27.49
C ILE A 168 8.11 3.35 26.36
N THR A 169 9.39 3.32 26.67
CA THR A 169 10.48 3.38 25.68
C THR A 169 11.37 2.17 25.87
N ILE A 170 11.58 1.42 24.79
CA ILE A 170 12.57 0.34 24.70
C ILE A 170 13.59 0.83 23.69
N GLN A 171 14.84 0.89 24.11
CA GLN A 171 15.93 1.41 23.30
C GLN A 171 17.16 0.53 23.51
N ASP A 172 17.97 0.42 22.48
CA ASP A 172 19.30 -0.15 22.55
C ASP A 172 20.14 0.52 23.65
N GLY A 173 20.91 -0.28 24.39
CA GLY A 173 21.84 0.21 25.41
C GLY A 173 23.17 0.68 24.84
N ASP A 174 24.06 1.12 25.71
CA ASP A 174 25.39 1.63 25.35
C ASP A 174 26.44 0.52 25.15
N ALA A 175 26.10 -0.75 25.40
CA ALA A 175 26.95 -1.90 25.24
C ALA A 175 26.32 -2.98 24.36
N GLU A 176 27.16 -3.83 23.77
CA GLU A 176 26.74 -4.96 22.97
C GLU A 176 25.77 -5.88 23.76
N ASP A 177 24.62 -6.23 23.15
CA ASP A 177 23.56 -7.07 23.74
C ASP A 177 22.76 -6.44 24.91
N GLU A 178 22.77 -5.12 25.11
CA GLU A 178 21.92 -4.41 26.08
C GLU A 178 20.61 -3.86 25.42
N VAL A 179 19.50 -3.98 26.17
CA VAL A 179 18.19 -3.37 25.84
C VAL A 179 17.59 -2.73 27.07
#